data_6700d35ef1d566259c545a81e83838c2
#
_entry.id   6700d35ef1d566259c545a81e83838c2
#
_cell.length_a   1.000
_cell.length_b   1.000
_cell.length_c   1.000
_cell.angle_alpha   90.00
_cell.angle_beta   90.00
_cell.angle_gamma   90.00
#
_symmetry.space_group_name_H-M   'P 1'
#
loop_
_entity.id
_entity.type
_entity.pdbx_description
1 polymer ?
#
loop_
_entity_poly.entity_id
_entity_poly.type
_entity_poly.pdbx_seq_one_letter_code
_entity_poly.pdbx_strand_id
1 'polypeptide(L)'
;MANELPRHAPVYVAGHRGLVGSALWRRLEAAGYTHLIGASSSELDLRDRAATFDFLRHHRPAAVIDAAARVGGILANRDHPTEFLSDNLRIQVNLMDACLEVRTPRLLFLGSSCIYPKYAEQPIRESSLLTGELEPTNDAYAIAKIAGIMQVQAVRRQYGLRWISAMPTNLYGPNDNFDPASSHVLPALIRRFHEAREADAPEVVLWGSGTPRREFLHVDDLADACLHLLEHYDAPEPINVGVGADVTIRELAELVARVVGYTGALSNDLSKPDGTPRKLLDVSRLQALGWKPSISLEDGVAATYRWYVENVT
;
A
#
# COMPACT_ATOMS: atom_id res chain seq x y z
N MET A 1 18.98 23.31 4.13
CA MET A 1 19.35 23.11 2.70
C MET A 1 18.38 22.07 2.16
N ALA A 2 17.77 22.33 1.01
CA ALA A 2 16.77 21.45 0.41
C ALA A 2 17.35 20.05 0.19
N ASN A 3 16.62 19.05 0.66
CA ASN A 3 16.98 17.64 0.60
C ASN A 3 16.57 17.00 -0.74
N GLU A 4 16.44 17.81 -1.79
CA GLU A 4 15.96 17.31 -3.08
C GLU A 4 16.94 16.28 -3.66
N LEU A 5 16.38 15.19 -4.11
CA LEU A 5 17.09 14.20 -4.90
C LEU A 5 17.26 14.76 -6.33
N PRO A 6 18.49 14.84 -6.88
CA PRO A 6 18.71 15.32 -8.24
C PRO A 6 17.86 14.54 -9.26
N ARG A 7 17.21 15.23 -10.21
CA ARG A 7 16.30 14.60 -11.17
C ARG A 7 16.97 13.57 -12.09
N HIS A 8 18.29 13.66 -12.26
CA HIS A 8 19.09 12.67 -13.00
C HIS A 8 19.65 11.53 -12.12
N ALA A 9 19.44 11.59 -10.80
CA ALA A 9 19.91 10.53 -9.91
C ALA A 9 19.18 9.20 -10.17
N PRO A 10 19.87 8.05 -10.10
CA PRO A 10 19.27 6.75 -10.28
C PRO A 10 18.31 6.43 -9.11
N VAL A 11 17.03 6.18 -9.41
CA VAL A 11 15.99 5.81 -8.45
C VAL A 11 15.48 4.41 -8.79
N TYR A 12 15.65 3.47 -7.87
CA TYR A 12 15.10 2.13 -8.01
C TYR A 12 13.73 2.03 -7.35
N VAL A 13 12.72 1.62 -8.13
CA VAL A 13 11.36 1.33 -7.64
C VAL A 13 11.18 -0.19 -7.63
N ALA A 14 11.37 -0.82 -6.48
CA ALA A 14 11.10 -2.24 -6.31
C ALA A 14 9.59 -2.49 -6.40
N GLY A 15 9.17 -3.45 -7.24
CA GLY A 15 7.74 -3.71 -7.50
C GLY A 15 7.08 -2.70 -8.46
N HIS A 16 7.83 -2.07 -9.36
CA HIS A 16 7.40 -0.98 -10.26
C HIS A 16 6.19 -1.30 -11.15
N ARG A 17 5.82 -2.57 -11.34
CA ARG A 17 4.65 -2.99 -12.15
C ARG A 17 3.37 -3.21 -11.32
N GLY A 18 3.45 -3.23 -9.98
CA GLY A 18 2.28 -3.38 -9.12
C GLY A 18 1.48 -2.09 -8.96
N LEU A 19 0.36 -2.17 -8.23
CA LEU A 19 -0.51 -1.02 -7.92
C LEU A 19 0.30 0.21 -7.49
N VAL A 20 1.06 0.10 -6.42
CA VAL A 20 1.84 1.21 -5.85
C VAL A 20 3.05 1.57 -6.71
N GLY A 21 3.80 0.56 -7.15
CA GLY A 21 5.03 0.79 -7.92
C GLY A 21 4.78 1.48 -9.25
N SER A 22 3.69 1.16 -9.94
CA SER A 22 3.33 1.82 -11.21
C SER A 22 2.90 3.28 -11.01
N ALA A 23 2.21 3.59 -9.92
CA ALA A 23 1.87 4.96 -9.57
C ALA A 23 3.10 5.79 -9.21
N LEU A 24 4.01 5.21 -8.41
CA LEU A 24 5.31 5.81 -8.10
C LEU A 24 6.12 6.11 -9.38
N TRP A 25 6.14 5.17 -10.32
CA TRP A 25 6.83 5.34 -11.58
C TRP A 25 6.28 6.53 -12.36
N ARG A 26 4.97 6.58 -12.58
CA ARG A 26 4.30 7.72 -13.26
C ARG A 26 4.56 9.04 -12.55
N ARG A 27 4.49 9.05 -11.20
CA ARG A 27 4.70 10.28 -10.41
C ARG A 27 6.13 10.79 -10.50
N LEU A 28 7.12 9.89 -10.48
CA LEU A 28 8.53 10.23 -10.63
C LEU A 28 8.83 10.78 -12.04
N GLU A 29 8.32 10.14 -13.10
CA GLU A 29 8.42 10.67 -14.47
C GLU A 29 7.80 12.06 -14.60
N ALA A 30 6.59 12.25 -14.08
CA ALA A 30 5.90 13.54 -14.07
C ALA A 30 6.66 14.62 -13.26
N ALA A 31 7.44 14.22 -12.24
CA ALA A 31 8.32 15.11 -11.50
C ALA A 31 9.68 15.36 -12.19
N GLY A 32 9.91 14.79 -13.38
CA GLY A 32 11.12 15.01 -14.18
C GLY A 32 12.31 14.13 -13.79
N TYR A 33 12.11 13.03 -13.07
CA TYR A 33 13.18 12.03 -12.85
C TYR A 33 13.46 11.27 -14.13
N THR A 34 14.71 11.28 -14.59
CA THR A 34 15.10 10.74 -15.91
C THR A 34 15.82 9.40 -15.83
N HIS A 35 16.21 8.96 -14.63
CA HIS A 35 16.94 7.69 -14.46
C HIS A 35 16.19 6.79 -13.45
N LEU A 36 15.06 6.23 -13.91
CA LEU A 36 14.29 5.26 -13.15
C LEU A 36 14.75 3.84 -13.46
N ILE A 37 14.90 3.04 -12.42
CA ILE A 37 15.33 1.65 -12.47
C ILE A 37 14.16 0.79 -11.96
N GLY A 38 13.81 -0.25 -12.70
CA GLY A 38 12.80 -1.23 -12.34
C GLY A 38 13.17 -2.60 -12.90
N ALA A 39 12.84 -3.65 -12.18
CA ALA A 39 12.92 -5.02 -12.65
C ALA A 39 11.64 -5.76 -12.23
N SER A 40 11.04 -6.53 -13.14
CA SER A 40 9.92 -7.39 -12.84
C SER A 40 10.36 -8.60 -12.00
N SER A 41 9.43 -9.29 -11.35
CA SER A 41 9.74 -10.50 -10.58
C SER A 41 10.29 -11.66 -11.42
N SER A 42 10.08 -11.63 -12.73
CA SER A 42 10.68 -12.58 -13.68
C SER A 42 12.12 -12.22 -14.07
N GLU A 43 12.50 -10.94 -13.94
CA GLU A 43 13.86 -10.44 -14.22
C GLU A 43 14.71 -10.43 -12.95
N LEU A 44 14.10 -10.12 -11.79
CA LEU A 44 14.74 -10.08 -10.49
C LEU A 44 13.78 -10.58 -9.40
N ASP A 45 13.99 -11.80 -8.94
CA ASP A 45 13.33 -12.29 -7.74
C ASP A 45 14.06 -11.76 -6.49
N LEU A 46 13.48 -10.80 -5.80
CA LEU A 46 14.05 -10.22 -4.58
C LEU A 46 14.22 -11.22 -3.42
N ARG A 47 13.60 -12.41 -3.51
CA ARG A 47 13.83 -13.52 -2.56
C ARG A 47 15.18 -14.21 -2.80
N ASP A 48 15.75 -14.06 -4.00
CA ASP A 48 17.11 -14.48 -4.30
C ASP A 48 18.12 -13.41 -3.83
N ARG A 49 18.83 -13.76 -2.76
CA ARG A 49 19.81 -12.86 -2.15
C ARG A 49 20.95 -12.50 -3.12
N ALA A 50 21.51 -13.47 -3.82
CA ALA A 50 22.64 -13.24 -4.70
C ALA A 50 22.27 -12.32 -5.87
N ALA A 51 21.16 -12.62 -6.56
CA ALA A 51 20.65 -11.79 -7.63
C ALA A 51 20.32 -10.36 -7.17
N THR A 52 19.70 -10.20 -5.99
CA THR A 52 19.39 -8.88 -5.42
C THR A 52 20.65 -8.07 -5.16
N PHE A 53 21.69 -8.67 -4.57
CA PHE A 53 22.95 -7.99 -4.29
C PHE A 53 23.69 -7.60 -5.57
N ASP A 54 23.76 -8.48 -6.57
CA ASP A 54 24.40 -8.19 -7.85
C ASP A 54 23.69 -7.06 -8.59
N PHE A 55 22.34 -7.04 -8.55
CA PHE A 55 21.54 -5.96 -9.12
C PHE A 55 21.85 -4.60 -8.46
N LEU A 56 21.87 -4.53 -7.14
CA LEU A 56 22.14 -3.28 -6.41
C LEU A 56 23.60 -2.82 -6.58
N ARG A 57 24.57 -3.75 -6.64
CA ARG A 57 25.98 -3.43 -6.95
C ARG A 57 26.14 -2.81 -8.33
N HIS A 58 25.41 -3.34 -9.32
CA HIS A 58 25.44 -2.84 -10.70
C HIS A 58 24.84 -1.44 -10.81
N HIS A 59 23.65 -1.24 -10.25
CA HIS A 59 22.90 0.00 -10.45
C HIS A 59 23.23 1.13 -9.48
N ARG A 60 23.68 0.82 -8.26
CA ARG A 60 24.04 1.79 -7.21
C ARG A 60 23.05 2.95 -7.07
N PRO A 61 21.76 2.68 -6.81
CA PRO A 61 20.73 3.72 -6.78
C PRO A 61 21.00 4.75 -5.69
N ALA A 62 20.75 6.03 -6.00
CA ALA A 62 20.79 7.14 -5.05
C ALA A 62 19.56 7.14 -4.12
N ALA A 63 18.45 6.55 -4.58
CA ALA A 63 17.27 6.31 -3.77
C ALA A 63 16.61 4.98 -4.14
N VAL A 64 16.01 4.31 -3.16
CA VAL A 64 15.19 3.10 -3.35
C VAL A 64 13.82 3.33 -2.74
N ILE A 65 12.76 2.98 -3.47
CA ILE A 65 11.40 2.91 -2.95
C ILE A 65 10.98 1.45 -2.96
N ASP A 66 10.82 0.87 -1.77
CA ASP A 66 10.42 -0.53 -1.62
C ASP A 66 8.90 -0.66 -1.59
N ALA A 67 8.32 -0.84 -2.78
CA ALA A 67 6.92 -1.18 -3.01
C ALA A 67 6.72 -2.68 -3.34
N ALA A 68 7.78 -3.48 -3.25
CA ALA A 68 7.70 -4.91 -3.49
C ALA A 68 7.21 -5.66 -2.26
N ALA A 69 6.14 -6.39 -2.39
CA ALA A 69 5.62 -7.25 -1.33
C ALA A 69 4.67 -8.31 -1.90
N ARG A 70 4.57 -9.45 -1.20
CA ARG A 70 3.44 -10.35 -1.37
C ARG A 70 2.26 -9.79 -0.59
N VAL A 71 1.22 -9.37 -1.28
CA VAL A 71 0.02 -8.77 -0.70
C VAL A 71 -1.24 -9.55 -1.10
N GLY A 72 -2.32 -9.41 -0.34
CA GLY A 72 -3.59 -10.05 -0.65
C GLY A 72 -4.66 -9.75 0.41
N GLY A 73 -5.91 -10.07 0.09
CA GLY A 73 -7.05 -9.93 0.98
C GLY A 73 -6.97 -10.83 2.22
N ILE A 74 -8.00 -10.74 3.08
CA ILE A 74 -8.08 -11.48 4.35
C ILE A 74 -7.98 -12.99 4.13
N LEU A 75 -8.68 -13.53 3.11
CA LEU A 75 -8.68 -14.97 2.84
C LEU A 75 -7.28 -15.46 2.44
N ALA A 76 -6.61 -14.75 1.53
CA ALA A 76 -5.26 -15.11 1.09
C ALA A 76 -4.25 -15.09 2.27
N ASN A 77 -4.33 -14.09 3.14
CA ASN A 77 -3.48 -14.02 4.33
C ASN A 77 -3.74 -15.18 5.31
N ARG A 78 -5.02 -15.49 5.57
CA ARG A 78 -5.42 -16.58 6.46
C ARG A 78 -4.97 -17.95 5.94
N ASP A 79 -5.11 -18.18 4.63
CA ASP A 79 -4.88 -19.50 4.02
C ASP A 79 -3.39 -19.75 3.69
N HIS A 80 -2.56 -18.68 3.59
CA HIS A 80 -1.14 -18.74 3.25
C HIS A 80 -0.24 -17.94 4.20
N PRO A 81 -0.39 -18.01 5.53
CA PRO A 81 0.34 -17.15 6.47
C PRO A 81 1.86 -17.33 6.39
N THR A 82 2.34 -18.56 6.13
CA THR A 82 3.77 -18.85 6.01
C THR A 82 4.40 -18.09 4.87
N GLU A 83 3.77 -18.08 3.70
CA GLU A 83 4.26 -17.40 2.51
C GLU A 83 4.21 -15.89 2.69
N PHE A 84 3.14 -15.34 3.31
CA PHE A 84 3.04 -13.92 3.62
C PHE A 84 4.13 -13.45 4.59
N LEU A 85 4.51 -14.27 5.57
CA LEU A 85 5.62 -13.99 6.47
C LEU A 85 6.96 -14.14 5.75
N SER A 86 7.24 -15.33 5.23
CA SER A 86 8.57 -15.74 4.74
C SER A 86 8.99 -14.99 3.47
N ASP A 87 8.08 -14.85 2.49
CA ASP A 87 8.42 -14.14 1.24
C ASP A 87 8.66 -12.66 1.51
N ASN A 88 7.80 -11.99 2.31
CA ASN A 88 7.99 -10.58 2.63
C ASN A 88 9.27 -10.33 3.44
N LEU A 89 9.59 -11.20 4.40
CA LEU A 89 10.87 -11.10 5.12
C LEU A 89 12.07 -11.23 4.18
N ARG A 90 12.06 -12.21 3.26
CA ARG A 90 13.17 -12.39 2.30
C ARG A 90 13.30 -11.19 1.37
N ILE A 91 12.19 -10.72 0.79
CA ILE A 91 12.19 -9.56 -0.12
C ILE A 91 12.84 -8.36 0.57
N GLN A 92 12.30 -7.94 1.71
CA GLN A 92 12.75 -6.71 2.37
C GLN A 92 14.15 -6.82 2.96
N VAL A 93 14.52 -7.97 3.57
CA VAL A 93 15.84 -8.17 4.16
C VAL A 93 16.91 -8.21 3.06
N ASN A 94 16.70 -8.95 1.97
CA ASN A 94 17.65 -9.00 0.86
C ASN A 94 17.84 -7.61 0.23
N LEU A 95 16.74 -6.89 -0.02
CA LEU A 95 16.79 -5.56 -0.61
C LEU A 95 17.50 -4.56 0.31
N MET A 96 17.13 -4.50 1.59
CA MET A 96 17.73 -3.57 2.55
C MET A 96 19.19 -3.89 2.83
N ASP A 97 19.58 -5.16 2.96
CA ASP A 97 20.98 -5.56 3.13
C ASP A 97 21.82 -5.18 1.91
N ALA A 98 21.30 -5.42 0.69
CA ALA A 98 21.98 -5.03 -0.54
C ALA A 98 22.10 -3.50 -0.68
N CYS A 99 21.05 -2.75 -0.32
CA CYS A 99 21.10 -1.28 -0.25
C CYS A 99 22.14 -0.78 0.78
N LEU A 100 22.26 -1.46 1.91
CA LEU A 100 23.24 -1.14 2.93
C LEU A 100 24.68 -1.42 2.44
N GLU A 101 24.91 -2.53 1.75
CA GLU A 101 26.23 -2.85 1.18
C GLU A 101 26.71 -1.78 0.21
N VAL A 102 25.84 -1.30 -0.69
CA VAL A 102 26.18 -0.26 -1.65
C VAL A 102 26.06 1.16 -1.10
N ARG A 103 25.69 1.28 0.20
CA ARG A 103 25.51 2.56 0.89
C ARG A 103 24.46 3.46 0.25
N THR A 104 23.34 2.89 -0.21
CA THR A 104 22.20 3.68 -0.73
C THR A 104 21.81 4.76 0.26
N PRO A 105 21.92 6.07 -0.09
CA PRO A 105 21.75 7.13 0.89
C PRO A 105 20.30 7.32 1.33
N ARG A 106 19.31 7.01 0.47
CA ARG A 106 17.90 7.17 0.77
C ARG A 106 17.12 5.89 0.45
N LEU A 107 16.27 5.48 1.38
CA LEU A 107 15.32 4.39 1.16
C LEU A 107 13.98 4.77 1.80
N LEU A 108 12.90 4.56 1.05
CA LEU A 108 11.54 4.62 1.56
C LEU A 108 10.97 3.20 1.57
N PHE A 109 10.69 2.69 2.76
CA PHE A 109 10.04 1.40 2.97
C PHE A 109 8.53 1.60 3.12
N LEU A 110 7.74 0.90 2.31
CA LEU A 110 6.30 0.87 2.46
C LEU A 110 5.89 -0.24 3.44
N GLY A 111 5.49 0.20 4.62
CA GLY A 111 4.82 -0.63 5.58
C GLY A 111 3.34 -0.85 5.24
N SER A 112 2.50 -0.93 6.26
CA SER A 112 1.05 -1.05 6.12
C SER A 112 0.37 -0.66 7.43
N SER A 113 -0.84 -0.15 7.40
CA SER A 113 -1.66 0.05 8.60
C SER A 113 -2.03 -1.25 9.34
N CYS A 114 -1.75 -2.43 8.76
CA CYS A 114 -1.94 -3.74 9.41
C CYS A 114 -0.99 -3.98 10.59
N ILE A 115 0.10 -3.20 10.72
CA ILE A 115 1.06 -3.29 11.82
C ILE A 115 0.52 -2.82 13.17
N TYR A 116 -0.58 -2.09 13.17
CA TYR A 116 -1.16 -1.56 14.39
C TYR A 116 -2.06 -2.58 15.09
N PRO A 117 -2.18 -2.49 16.43
CA PRO A 117 -3.04 -3.37 17.20
C PRO A 117 -4.48 -3.35 16.69
N LYS A 118 -5.15 -4.51 16.73
CA LYS A 118 -6.54 -4.68 16.31
C LYS A 118 -7.48 -3.67 16.93
N TYR A 119 -7.27 -3.36 18.21
CA TYR A 119 -8.09 -2.47 19.03
C TYR A 119 -7.36 -1.17 19.40
N ALA A 120 -6.44 -0.70 18.53
CA ALA A 120 -5.79 0.59 18.75
C ALA A 120 -6.83 1.72 18.84
N GLU A 121 -6.52 2.73 19.67
CA GLU A 121 -7.32 3.97 19.74
C GLU A 121 -7.43 4.62 18.36
N GLN A 122 -8.60 5.16 18.05
CA GLN A 122 -8.92 5.75 16.76
C GLN A 122 -9.05 7.28 16.87
N PRO A 123 -8.45 8.05 15.95
CA PRO A 123 -7.57 7.63 14.86
C PRO A 123 -6.22 7.08 15.34
N ILE A 124 -5.68 6.09 14.60
CA ILE A 124 -4.48 5.33 15.00
C ILE A 124 -3.23 6.19 14.80
N ARG A 125 -2.49 6.43 15.89
CA ARG A 125 -1.21 7.14 15.86
C ARG A 125 -0.05 6.18 15.62
N GLU A 126 1.05 6.69 15.10
CA GLU A 126 2.28 5.92 14.89
C GLU A 126 2.83 5.32 16.18
N SER A 127 2.61 5.98 17.32
CA SER A 127 2.98 5.49 18.65
C SER A 127 2.23 4.24 19.11
N SER A 128 1.15 3.86 18.40
CA SER A 128 0.42 2.61 18.66
C SER A 128 1.16 1.35 18.18
N LEU A 129 2.27 1.50 17.46
CA LEU A 129 3.08 0.37 17.01
C LEU A 129 3.57 -0.45 18.21
N LEU A 130 3.33 -1.78 18.20
CA LEU A 130 3.74 -2.74 19.24
C LEU A 130 3.10 -2.51 20.63
N THR A 131 1.96 -1.85 20.74
CA THR A 131 1.28 -1.62 22.02
C THR A 131 0.16 -2.61 22.33
N GLY A 132 -0.10 -3.57 21.47
CA GLY A 132 -1.15 -4.58 21.67
C GLY A 132 -1.16 -5.67 20.60
N GLU A 133 -2.13 -6.56 20.69
CA GLU A 133 -2.28 -7.71 19.79
C GLU A 133 -2.67 -7.29 18.36
N LEU A 134 -2.07 -7.96 17.39
CA LEU A 134 -2.37 -7.77 15.97
C LEU A 134 -3.71 -8.43 15.57
N GLU A 135 -4.23 -8.09 14.39
CA GLU A 135 -5.36 -8.80 13.80
C GLU A 135 -4.92 -10.22 13.39
N PRO A 136 -5.50 -11.29 13.98
CA PRO A 136 -5.02 -12.65 13.75
C PRO A 136 -5.08 -13.15 12.31
N THR A 137 -5.94 -12.55 11.48
CA THR A 137 -6.11 -12.97 10.08
C THR A 137 -4.98 -12.49 9.16
N ASN A 138 -4.13 -11.56 9.62
CA ASN A 138 -3.01 -11.01 8.84
C ASN A 138 -1.76 -10.71 9.70
N ASP A 139 -1.66 -11.30 10.87
CA ASP A 139 -0.53 -11.10 11.80
C ASP A 139 0.81 -11.46 11.18
N ALA A 140 0.88 -12.54 10.39
CA ALA A 140 2.07 -12.98 9.68
C ALA A 140 2.62 -11.89 8.73
N TYR A 141 1.75 -11.27 7.93
CA TYR A 141 2.10 -10.13 7.09
C TYR A 141 2.50 -8.91 7.93
N ALA A 142 1.74 -8.62 8.97
CA ALA A 142 2.00 -7.48 9.85
C ALA A 142 3.37 -7.60 10.53
N ILE A 143 3.75 -8.77 11.05
CA ILE A 143 5.07 -9.03 11.64
C ILE A 143 6.19 -8.82 10.62
N ALA A 144 6.03 -9.30 9.37
CA ALA A 144 7.02 -9.04 8.34
C ALA A 144 7.22 -7.52 8.14
N LYS A 145 6.13 -6.75 8.03
CA LYS A 145 6.22 -5.29 7.86
C LYS A 145 6.79 -4.57 9.09
N ILE A 146 6.48 -5.02 10.31
CA ILE A 146 7.10 -4.51 11.55
C ILE A 146 8.62 -4.75 11.52
N ALA A 147 9.07 -5.95 11.13
CA ALA A 147 10.49 -6.26 11.01
C ALA A 147 11.22 -5.31 10.05
N GLY A 148 10.60 -4.96 8.90
CA GLY A 148 11.15 -4.00 7.95
C GLY A 148 11.29 -2.58 8.55
N ILE A 149 10.29 -2.10 9.28
CA ILE A 149 10.36 -0.82 10.00
C ILE A 149 11.52 -0.83 11.00
N MET A 150 11.64 -1.90 11.78
CA MET A 150 12.72 -2.04 12.76
C MET A 150 14.10 -2.09 12.09
N GLN A 151 14.24 -2.73 10.91
CA GLN A 151 15.47 -2.73 10.14
C GLN A 151 15.83 -1.32 9.63
N VAL A 152 14.87 -0.58 9.08
CA VAL A 152 15.05 0.84 8.70
C VAL A 152 15.58 1.67 9.87
N GLN A 153 14.95 1.55 11.04
CA GLN A 153 15.37 2.28 12.24
C GLN A 153 16.77 1.84 12.73
N ALA A 154 17.09 0.55 12.66
CA ALA A 154 18.40 0.02 13.04
C ALA A 154 19.51 0.57 12.13
N VAL A 155 19.28 0.58 10.80
CA VAL A 155 20.22 1.13 9.82
C VAL A 155 20.45 2.62 10.06
N ARG A 156 19.39 3.40 10.34
CA ARG A 156 19.54 4.81 10.69
C ARG A 156 20.42 5.02 11.92
N ARG A 157 20.15 4.28 13.01
CA ARG A 157 20.94 4.42 14.25
C ARG A 157 22.40 4.02 14.08
N GLN A 158 22.66 2.94 13.33
CA GLN A 158 24.00 2.36 13.23
C GLN A 158 24.86 3.03 12.14
N TYR A 159 24.25 3.43 11.03
CA TYR A 159 24.97 3.86 9.83
C TYR A 159 24.68 5.31 9.41
N GLY A 160 23.69 5.96 9.99
CA GLY A 160 23.33 7.34 9.69
C GLY A 160 22.66 7.53 8.31
N LEU A 161 22.22 6.46 7.66
CA LEU A 161 21.56 6.53 6.36
C LEU A 161 20.13 7.06 6.50
N ARG A 162 19.67 7.84 5.53
CA ARG A 162 18.36 8.52 5.55
C ARG A 162 17.26 7.62 5.02
N TRP A 163 17.04 6.52 5.70
CA TRP A 163 15.99 5.57 5.39
C TRP A 163 14.75 5.89 6.21
N ILE A 164 13.57 5.87 5.59
CA ILE A 164 12.29 6.21 6.22
C ILE A 164 11.25 5.12 5.96
N SER A 165 10.20 5.10 6.79
CA SER A 165 9.09 4.16 6.64
C SER A 165 7.76 4.90 6.57
N ALA A 166 6.96 4.64 5.53
CA ALA A 166 5.60 5.17 5.36
C ALA A 166 4.55 4.08 5.57
N MET A 167 3.49 4.40 6.33
CA MET A 167 2.41 3.49 6.70
C MET A 167 1.13 3.85 5.97
N PRO A 168 0.93 3.34 4.74
CA PRO A 168 -0.28 3.64 4.00
C PRO A 168 -1.51 2.96 4.60
N THR A 169 -2.66 3.62 4.46
CA THR A 169 -3.99 3.07 4.66
C THR A 169 -4.38 2.11 3.52
N ASN A 170 -5.68 1.74 3.38
CA ASN A 170 -6.09 0.88 2.27
C ASN A 170 -5.97 1.64 0.95
N LEU A 171 -5.27 1.04 0.02
CA LEU A 171 -4.98 1.61 -1.29
C LEU A 171 -5.91 1.04 -2.36
N TYR A 172 -6.14 1.83 -3.40
CA TYR A 172 -6.89 1.44 -4.58
C TYR A 172 -6.49 2.32 -5.77
N GLY A 173 -6.75 1.85 -6.99
CA GLY A 173 -6.45 2.62 -8.20
C GLY A 173 -6.12 1.75 -9.41
N PRO A 174 -5.61 2.35 -10.49
CA PRO A 174 -5.10 1.64 -11.66
C PRO A 174 -4.04 0.59 -11.31
N ASN A 175 -4.07 -0.56 -11.98
CA ASN A 175 -3.22 -1.74 -11.72
C ASN A 175 -3.49 -2.45 -10.38
N ASP A 176 -4.66 -2.23 -9.76
CA ASP A 176 -5.07 -3.02 -8.60
C ASP A 176 -5.40 -4.46 -8.99
N ASN A 177 -5.46 -5.34 -7.99
CA ASN A 177 -5.82 -6.75 -8.16
C ASN A 177 -7.34 -6.92 -8.07
N PHE A 178 -7.97 -7.32 -9.18
CA PHE A 178 -9.42 -7.60 -9.27
C PHE A 178 -9.76 -9.09 -9.20
N ASP A 179 -8.82 -9.96 -8.88
CA ASP A 179 -9.08 -11.40 -8.75
C ASP A 179 -10.05 -11.69 -7.57
N PRO A 180 -11.11 -12.50 -7.77
CA PRO A 180 -12.14 -12.72 -6.74
C PRO A 180 -11.64 -13.36 -5.45
N ALA A 181 -10.56 -14.15 -5.52
CA ALA A 181 -10.04 -14.90 -4.38
C ALA A 181 -9.02 -14.10 -3.55
N SER A 182 -8.35 -13.10 -4.17
CA SER A 182 -7.20 -12.44 -3.55
C SER A 182 -7.31 -10.92 -3.46
N SER A 183 -8.30 -10.29 -4.11
CA SER A 183 -8.47 -8.84 -4.13
C SER A 183 -8.88 -8.26 -2.77
N HIS A 184 -8.59 -6.97 -2.60
CA HIS A 184 -9.11 -6.17 -1.50
C HIS A 184 -10.57 -5.75 -1.73
N VAL A 185 -11.21 -5.20 -0.69
CA VAL A 185 -12.65 -4.93 -0.68
C VAL A 185 -13.10 -3.99 -1.82
N LEU A 186 -12.38 -2.91 -2.11
CA LEU A 186 -12.80 -1.93 -3.11
C LEU A 186 -12.73 -2.50 -4.55
N PRO A 187 -11.60 -3.09 -5.02
CA PRO A 187 -11.59 -3.74 -6.33
C PRO A 187 -12.56 -4.93 -6.43
N ALA A 188 -12.79 -5.69 -5.34
CA ALA A 188 -13.79 -6.72 -5.31
C ALA A 188 -15.21 -6.16 -5.53
N LEU A 189 -15.55 -5.03 -4.93
CA LEU A 189 -16.85 -4.37 -5.12
C LEU A 189 -16.99 -3.86 -6.57
N ILE A 190 -15.98 -3.21 -7.12
CA ILE A 190 -15.99 -2.73 -8.52
C ILE A 190 -16.32 -3.90 -9.45
N ARG A 191 -15.58 -5.00 -9.35
CA ARG A 191 -15.81 -6.18 -10.18
C ARG A 191 -17.22 -6.75 -10.00
N ARG A 192 -17.67 -6.97 -8.76
CA ARG A 192 -18.99 -7.55 -8.46
C ARG A 192 -20.13 -6.70 -8.98
N PHE A 193 -20.08 -5.38 -8.82
CA PHE A 193 -21.12 -4.50 -9.35
C PHE A 193 -21.09 -4.41 -10.88
N HIS A 194 -19.90 -4.45 -11.48
CA HIS A 194 -19.77 -4.52 -12.93
C HIS A 194 -20.40 -5.81 -13.48
N GLU A 195 -20.01 -6.97 -12.96
CA GLU A 195 -20.57 -8.27 -13.36
C GLU A 195 -22.09 -8.34 -13.12
N ALA A 196 -22.58 -7.79 -11.99
CA ALA A 196 -24.01 -7.75 -11.69
C ALA A 196 -24.79 -6.85 -12.65
N ARG A 197 -24.23 -5.71 -13.06
CA ARG A 197 -24.82 -4.83 -14.07
C ARG A 197 -24.90 -5.51 -15.43
N GLU A 198 -23.80 -6.11 -15.89
CA GLU A 198 -23.76 -6.80 -17.19
C GLU A 198 -24.72 -8.01 -17.25
N ALA A 199 -25.01 -8.65 -16.11
CA ALA A 199 -25.91 -9.77 -16.00
C ALA A 199 -27.36 -9.38 -15.65
N ASP A 200 -27.69 -8.06 -15.58
CA ASP A 200 -28.98 -7.56 -15.08
C ASP A 200 -29.39 -8.22 -13.75
N ALA A 201 -28.42 -8.52 -12.87
CA ALA A 201 -28.67 -9.21 -11.62
C ALA A 201 -29.55 -8.34 -10.68
N PRO A 202 -30.61 -8.91 -10.07
CA PRO A 202 -31.54 -8.13 -9.27
C PRO A 202 -30.93 -7.68 -7.93
N GLU A 203 -29.86 -8.34 -7.47
CA GLU A 203 -29.30 -8.11 -6.15
C GLU A 203 -27.77 -8.36 -6.11
N VAL A 204 -27.06 -7.56 -5.32
CA VAL A 204 -25.68 -7.82 -4.88
C VAL A 204 -25.66 -7.97 -3.37
N VAL A 205 -25.11 -9.10 -2.89
CA VAL A 205 -25.03 -9.45 -1.46
C VAL A 205 -23.69 -9.00 -0.90
N LEU A 206 -23.68 -8.14 0.12
CA LEU A 206 -22.48 -7.76 0.88
C LEU A 206 -22.25 -8.76 2.02
N TRP A 207 -21.00 -9.11 2.28
CA TRP A 207 -20.64 -9.94 3.43
C TRP A 207 -20.63 -9.11 4.71
N GLY A 208 -21.19 -9.67 5.80
CA GLY A 208 -21.29 -9.03 7.10
C GLY A 208 -22.36 -7.93 7.15
N SER A 209 -22.30 -7.10 8.18
CA SER A 209 -23.28 -6.02 8.40
C SER A 209 -23.09 -4.81 7.48
N GLY A 210 -21.91 -4.64 6.91
CA GLY A 210 -21.52 -3.43 6.18
C GLY A 210 -21.19 -2.23 7.08
N THR A 211 -21.25 -2.38 8.40
CA THR A 211 -20.97 -1.29 9.37
C THR A 211 -19.48 -1.02 9.63
N PRO A 212 -18.52 -1.95 9.44
CA PRO A 212 -17.11 -1.64 9.63
C PRO A 212 -16.67 -0.44 8.78
N ARG A 213 -15.83 0.41 9.38
CA ARG A 213 -15.35 1.64 8.74
C ARG A 213 -13.91 1.49 8.28
N ARG A 214 -13.63 1.98 7.06
CA ARG A 214 -12.30 1.93 6.44
C ARG A 214 -11.97 3.26 5.78
N GLU A 215 -10.71 3.60 5.85
CA GLU A 215 -10.10 4.70 5.13
C GLU A 215 -9.53 4.17 3.80
N PHE A 216 -9.72 4.95 2.72
CA PHE A 216 -9.24 4.61 1.37
C PHE A 216 -8.46 5.78 0.78
N LEU A 217 -7.24 5.50 0.30
CA LEU A 217 -6.37 6.48 -0.36
C LEU A 217 -6.10 6.04 -1.80
N HIS A 218 -6.30 6.94 -2.76
CA HIS A 218 -5.96 6.68 -4.14
C HIS A 218 -4.45 6.49 -4.31
N VAL A 219 -4.05 5.54 -5.13
CA VAL A 219 -2.64 5.16 -5.28
C VAL A 219 -1.76 6.28 -5.84
N ASP A 220 -2.31 7.18 -6.65
CA ASP A 220 -1.56 8.33 -7.17
C ASP A 220 -1.30 9.39 -6.08
N ASP A 221 -2.23 9.59 -5.14
CA ASP A 221 -1.99 10.40 -3.93
C ASP A 221 -0.93 9.75 -3.02
N LEU A 222 -0.93 8.41 -2.88
CA LEU A 222 0.17 7.73 -2.17
C LEU A 222 1.51 7.98 -2.86
N ALA A 223 1.58 7.88 -4.18
CA ALA A 223 2.82 8.12 -4.93
C ALA A 223 3.33 9.55 -4.74
N ASP A 224 2.42 10.52 -4.74
CA ASP A 224 2.75 11.92 -4.44
C ASP A 224 3.24 12.09 -2.99
N ALA A 225 2.57 11.48 -2.01
CA ALA A 225 3.01 11.45 -0.62
C ALA A 225 4.42 10.86 -0.45
N CYS A 226 4.71 9.74 -1.14
CA CYS A 226 6.01 9.10 -1.08
C CYS A 226 7.13 10.02 -1.59
N LEU A 227 6.90 10.72 -2.71
CA LEU A 227 7.86 11.68 -3.23
C LEU A 227 8.04 12.86 -2.26
N HIS A 228 6.94 13.39 -1.73
CA HIS A 228 6.98 14.46 -0.72
C HIS A 228 7.78 14.01 0.53
N LEU A 229 7.58 12.80 1.02
CA LEU A 229 8.30 12.25 2.18
C LEU A 229 9.79 12.06 1.88
N LEU A 230 10.17 11.61 0.70
CA LEU A 230 11.57 11.50 0.30
C LEU A 230 12.29 12.84 0.32
N GLU A 231 11.58 13.93 0.04
CA GLU A 231 12.13 15.29 -0.01
C GLU A 231 12.09 16.01 1.36
N HIS A 232 11.05 15.76 2.17
CA HIS A 232 10.75 16.60 3.35
C HIS A 232 10.78 15.85 4.69
N TYR A 233 10.87 14.51 4.70
CA TYR A 233 10.87 13.72 5.92
C TYR A 233 12.21 13.06 6.17
N ASP A 234 12.80 13.28 7.36
CA ASP A 234 14.05 12.66 7.76
C ASP A 234 14.05 12.35 9.27
N ALA A 235 13.16 11.47 9.68
CA ALA A 235 13.05 11.01 11.07
C ALA A 235 13.00 9.48 11.15
N PRO A 236 13.41 8.86 12.29
CA PRO A 236 13.41 7.42 12.46
C PRO A 236 12.02 6.82 12.67
N GLU A 237 11.05 7.60 13.13
CA GLU A 237 9.70 7.12 13.36
C GLU A 237 9.00 6.85 12.02
N PRO A 238 8.16 5.80 11.95
CA PRO A 238 7.29 5.64 10.80
C PRO A 238 6.29 6.81 10.68
N ILE A 239 5.77 7.07 9.51
CA ILE A 239 4.78 8.12 9.28
C ILE A 239 3.54 7.57 8.59
N ASN A 240 2.35 7.86 9.14
CA ASN A 240 1.07 7.46 8.58
C ASN A 240 0.77 8.24 7.29
N VAL A 241 0.29 7.52 6.26
CA VAL A 241 -0.14 8.11 4.99
C VAL A 241 -1.57 7.70 4.71
N GLY A 242 -2.49 8.65 4.77
CA GLY A 242 -3.91 8.45 4.62
C GLY A 242 -4.65 9.75 4.29
N VAL A 243 -5.98 9.64 4.28
CA VAL A 243 -6.89 10.77 3.99
C VAL A 243 -7.31 11.48 5.29
N GLY A 244 -7.33 10.75 6.43
CA GLY A 244 -7.86 11.23 7.70
C GLY A 244 -9.40 11.20 7.77
N ALA A 245 -10.05 10.46 6.88
CA ALA A 245 -11.49 10.23 6.86
C ALA A 245 -11.82 8.79 6.48
N ASP A 246 -12.88 8.23 7.03
CA ASP A 246 -13.32 6.87 6.76
C ASP A 246 -14.79 6.80 6.33
N VAL A 247 -15.14 5.72 5.64
CA VAL A 247 -16.51 5.38 5.26
C VAL A 247 -16.85 3.97 5.73
N THR A 248 -18.13 3.66 5.93
CA THR A 248 -18.57 2.29 6.15
C THR A 248 -18.43 1.46 4.85
N ILE A 249 -18.34 0.14 4.99
CA ILE A 249 -18.34 -0.75 3.82
C ILE A 249 -19.63 -0.61 3.02
N ARG A 250 -20.77 -0.33 3.70
CA ARG A 250 -22.04 -0.06 3.01
C ARG A 250 -21.99 1.23 2.19
N GLU A 251 -21.54 2.35 2.78
CA GLU A 251 -21.38 3.63 2.06
C GLU A 251 -20.44 3.47 0.85
N LEU A 252 -19.35 2.72 1.02
CA LEU A 252 -18.45 2.39 -0.10
C LEU A 252 -19.17 1.59 -1.20
N ALA A 253 -19.93 0.55 -0.83
CA ALA A 253 -20.66 -0.27 -1.79
C ALA A 253 -21.71 0.54 -2.55
N GLU A 254 -22.44 1.41 -1.87
CA GLU A 254 -23.41 2.32 -2.48
C GLU A 254 -22.73 3.32 -3.44
N LEU A 255 -21.55 3.84 -3.09
CA LEU A 255 -20.75 4.68 -3.98
C LEU A 255 -20.31 3.92 -5.23
N VAL A 256 -19.76 2.72 -5.06
CA VAL A 256 -19.31 1.88 -6.20
C VAL A 256 -20.49 1.51 -7.09
N ALA A 257 -21.64 1.14 -6.51
CA ALA A 257 -22.87 0.85 -7.28
C ALA A 257 -23.29 2.04 -8.16
N ARG A 258 -23.30 3.26 -7.60
CA ARG A 258 -23.61 4.49 -8.37
C ARG A 258 -22.61 4.74 -9.50
N VAL A 259 -21.31 4.64 -9.21
CA VAL A 259 -20.25 4.86 -10.21
C VAL A 259 -20.31 3.84 -11.34
N VAL A 260 -20.58 2.58 -11.02
CA VAL A 260 -20.74 1.50 -12.01
C VAL A 260 -22.04 1.63 -12.80
N GLY A 261 -23.06 2.30 -12.24
CA GLY A 261 -24.40 2.38 -12.82
C GLY A 261 -25.26 1.15 -12.53
N TYR A 262 -25.00 0.44 -11.44
CA TYR A 262 -25.83 -0.68 -10.99
C TYR A 262 -27.07 -0.17 -10.25
N THR A 263 -28.24 -0.68 -10.64
CA THR A 263 -29.55 -0.23 -10.14
C THR A 263 -30.31 -1.28 -9.32
N GLY A 264 -29.75 -2.49 -9.19
CA GLY A 264 -30.36 -3.55 -8.38
C GLY A 264 -30.24 -3.32 -6.88
N ALA A 265 -30.78 -4.25 -6.08
CA ALA A 265 -30.80 -4.16 -4.63
C ALA A 265 -29.43 -4.48 -4.01
N LEU A 266 -29.16 -3.89 -2.82
CA LEU A 266 -28.05 -4.29 -1.94
C LEU A 266 -28.62 -4.98 -0.70
N SER A 267 -28.19 -6.20 -0.44
CA SER A 267 -28.50 -6.92 0.80
C SER A 267 -27.23 -7.34 1.55
N ASN A 268 -27.38 -7.91 2.73
CA ASN A 268 -26.30 -8.31 3.61
C ASN A 268 -26.39 -9.79 3.98
N ASP A 269 -25.28 -10.53 3.85
CA ASP A 269 -25.13 -11.88 4.41
C ASP A 269 -24.49 -11.78 5.81
N LEU A 270 -25.34 -11.75 6.83
CA LEU A 270 -24.93 -11.67 8.24
C LEU A 270 -24.29 -12.98 8.76
N SER A 271 -24.29 -14.08 7.99
CA SER A 271 -23.57 -15.30 8.35
C SER A 271 -22.05 -15.15 8.21
N LYS A 272 -21.60 -14.14 7.47
CA LYS A 272 -20.18 -13.79 7.30
C LYS A 272 -19.74 -12.83 8.39
N PRO A 273 -18.52 -13.01 8.95
CA PRO A 273 -18.04 -12.15 10.02
C PRO A 273 -17.73 -10.75 9.49
N ASP A 274 -17.98 -9.75 10.34
CA ASP A 274 -17.40 -8.43 10.17
C ASP A 274 -15.89 -8.45 10.50
N GLY A 275 -15.10 -7.66 9.79
CA GLY A 275 -13.69 -7.42 10.14
C GLY A 275 -13.54 -6.45 11.33
N THR A 276 -12.31 -5.96 11.56
CA THR A 276 -12.03 -4.91 12.55
C THR A 276 -13.05 -3.77 12.43
N PRO A 277 -13.68 -3.31 13.53
CA PRO A 277 -14.79 -2.33 13.47
C PRO A 277 -14.41 -1.02 12.79
N ARG A 278 -13.23 -0.47 13.08
CA ARG A 278 -12.72 0.77 12.48
C ARG A 278 -11.21 0.70 12.26
N LYS A 279 -10.75 1.28 11.15
CA LYS A 279 -9.34 1.47 10.86
C LYS A 279 -9.16 2.82 10.15
N LEU A 280 -8.82 3.85 10.95
CA LEU A 280 -8.57 5.23 10.51
C LEU A 280 -7.21 5.66 11.04
N LEU A 281 -6.33 6.19 10.20
CA LEU A 281 -5.02 6.69 10.61
C LEU A 281 -5.09 8.14 11.10
N ASP A 282 -4.31 8.45 12.12
CA ASP A 282 -3.96 9.83 12.44
C ASP A 282 -2.90 10.30 11.43
N VAL A 283 -3.25 11.27 10.62
CA VAL A 283 -2.39 11.81 9.55
C VAL A 283 -1.84 13.21 9.88
N SER A 284 -1.99 13.65 11.13
CA SER A 284 -1.60 14.99 11.57
C SER A 284 -0.12 15.31 11.33
N ARG A 285 0.77 14.32 11.47
CA ARG A 285 2.21 14.49 11.20
C ARG A 285 2.48 14.73 9.73
N LEU A 286 1.82 14.01 8.83
CA LEU A 286 1.95 14.21 7.38
C LEU A 286 1.38 15.58 6.95
N GLN A 287 0.24 15.96 7.52
CA GLN A 287 -0.35 17.29 7.28
C GLN A 287 0.56 18.43 7.78
N ALA A 288 1.24 18.23 8.91
CA ALA A 288 2.21 19.20 9.43
C ALA A 288 3.44 19.38 8.51
N LEU A 289 3.76 18.38 7.67
CA LEU A 289 4.75 18.50 6.60
C LEU A 289 4.23 19.23 5.35
N GLY A 290 2.97 19.65 5.34
CA GLY A 290 2.35 20.40 4.24
C GLY A 290 1.69 19.54 3.17
N TRP A 291 1.62 18.20 3.34
CA TRP A 291 0.98 17.32 2.36
C TRP A 291 -0.49 17.03 2.70
N LYS A 292 -1.33 16.96 1.67
CA LYS A 292 -2.74 16.54 1.74
C LYS A 292 -3.12 15.75 0.48
N PRO A 293 -4.02 14.76 0.59
CA PRO A 293 -4.56 14.08 -0.58
C PRO A 293 -5.36 15.04 -1.45
N SER A 294 -5.34 14.83 -2.75
CA SER A 294 -6.00 15.68 -3.75
C SER A 294 -7.17 14.99 -4.46
N ILE A 295 -7.24 13.66 -4.40
CA ILE A 295 -8.22 12.85 -5.13
C ILE A 295 -9.35 12.45 -4.16
N SER A 296 -10.57 12.89 -4.46
CA SER A 296 -11.75 12.45 -3.69
C SER A 296 -12.01 10.95 -3.86
N LEU A 297 -12.66 10.31 -2.87
CA LEU A 297 -13.01 8.90 -3.00
C LEU A 297 -13.89 8.63 -4.23
N GLU A 298 -14.83 9.51 -4.53
CA GLU A 298 -15.75 9.37 -5.68
C GLU A 298 -14.99 9.46 -7.01
N ASP A 299 -14.14 10.48 -7.19
CA ASP A 299 -13.33 10.66 -8.40
C ASP A 299 -12.34 9.50 -8.59
N GLY A 300 -11.72 9.06 -7.49
CA GLY A 300 -10.79 7.94 -7.50
C GLY A 300 -11.47 6.61 -7.87
N VAL A 301 -12.65 6.34 -7.31
CA VAL A 301 -13.44 5.14 -7.67
C VAL A 301 -13.86 5.21 -9.15
N ALA A 302 -14.31 6.37 -9.63
CA ALA A 302 -14.68 6.55 -11.03
C ALA A 302 -13.48 6.34 -11.98
N ALA A 303 -12.30 6.87 -11.63
CA ALA A 303 -11.08 6.65 -12.41
C ALA A 303 -10.65 5.18 -12.41
N THR A 304 -10.69 4.53 -11.25
CA THR A 304 -10.36 3.10 -11.10
C THR A 304 -11.31 2.22 -11.89
N TYR A 305 -12.61 2.53 -11.88
CA TYR A 305 -13.61 1.78 -12.64
C TYR A 305 -13.41 1.92 -14.17
N ARG A 306 -13.13 3.13 -14.67
CA ARG A 306 -12.78 3.33 -16.10
C ARG A 306 -11.57 2.47 -16.48
N TRP A 307 -10.51 2.52 -15.67
CA TRP A 307 -9.32 1.71 -15.90
C TRP A 307 -9.64 0.21 -15.91
N TYR A 308 -10.49 -0.26 -14.99
CA TYR A 308 -10.93 -1.66 -14.93
C TYR A 308 -11.61 -2.10 -16.21
N VAL A 309 -12.56 -1.30 -16.72
CA VAL A 309 -13.27 -1.59 -17.98
C VAL A 309 -12.32 -1.61 -19.17
N GLU A 310 -11.33 -0.73 -19.22
CA GLU A 310 -10.39 -0.63 -20.34
C GLU A 310 -9.31 -1.72 -20.36
N ASN A 311 -8.96 -2.31 -19.20
CA ASN A 311 -7.78 -3.17 -19.07
C ASN A 311 -8.05 -4.58 -18.55
N VAL A 312 -9.22 -4.84 -17.96
CA VAL A 312 -9.52 -6.12 -17.30
C VAL A 312 -10.71 -6.83 -17.93
N THR A 313 -11.70 -6.11 -18.45
CA THR A 313 -12.86 -6.66 -19.18
C THR A 313 -12.61 -6.60 -20.67
#